data_39911a340cac5f6216b237d347ac7aa2
#
_entry.id   39911a340cac5f6216b237d347ac7aa2
#
_cell.length_a   1.000
_cell.length_b   1.000
_cell.length_c   1.000
_cell.angle_alpha   90.00
_cell.angle_beta   90.00
_cell.angle_gamma   90.00
#
_symmetry.space_group_name_H-M   'P 1'
#
loop_
_entity.id
_entity.type
_entity.pdbx_description
1 polymer ?
#
loop_
_entity_poly.entity_id
_entity_poly.type
_entity_poly.pdbx_seq_one_letter_code
_entity_poly.pdbx_strand_id
1 'polypeptide(L)'
;VAKNWGVHYVVRFRRNKGLAKGFMAGIDACLKNGADIIVNTDADNQYCGDDIETLVRPILEKKAHMVIGERPIDDTEHFSPLKKKLQHFGSWVVRKASKTNIPDAPSGFRAYSRDAALRINVINDYTYTLETIVQAGREKMAVMSVPIKTNPELRKSRLFHSMWGYIKKSMLTIIRAYLMYRPLFFFFIIGMILSVIGSVFFIRYFIFMCMGNGAGHTQSLIFASTMLIAGVQTLMVGLLGDVISANRKILQDIQYHVRKMDYDKESGRDEANYDEVVMISKMSEQLG
;
A
#
# COMPACT_ATOMS: atom_id res chain seq x y z
N VAL A 1 -26.30 -1.57 -19.33
CA VAL A 1 -26.81 -1.48 -17.95
C VAL A 1 -26.41 -0.13 -17.37
N ALA A 2 -25.11 0.20 -17.14
CA ALA A 2 -24.70 1.43 -16.46
C ALA A 2 -25.29 2.71 -17.08
N LYS A 3 -25.26 2.86 -18.41
CA LYS A 3 -25.86 4.01 -19.11
C LYS A 3 -27.36 4.17 -18.86
N ASN A 4 -28.09 3.07 -18.73
CA ASN A 4 -29.53 3.09 -18.51
C ASN A 4 -29.92 3.51 -17.07
N TRP A 5 -28.96 3.53 -16.15
CA TRP A 5 -29.09 3.95 -14.76
C TRP A 5 -28.56 5.36 -14.48
N GLY A 6 -28.34 6.16 -15.52
CA GLY A 6 -27.95 7.57 -15.36
C GLY A 6 -26.49 7.80 -14.94
N VAL A 7 -25.61 6.82 -15.15
CA VAL A 7 -24.18 6.97 -14.88
C VAL A 7 -23.59 7.99 -15.85
N HIS A 8 -22.97 9.05 -15.35
CA HIS A 8 -22.45 10.17 -16.15
C HIS A 8 -21.25 9.74 -17.01
N TYR A 9 -20.31 8.97 -16.46
CA TYR A 9 -19.09 8.56 -17.15
C TYR A 9 -18.88 7.06 -17.07
N VAL A 10 -18.46 6.44 -18.18
CA VAL A 10 -18.16 5.02 -18.26
C VAL A 10 -16.78 4.84 -18.87
N VAL A 11 -15.85 4.28 -18.07
CA VAL A 11 -14.52 3.88 -18.54
C VAL A 11 -14.55 2.43 -18.99
N ARG A 12 -14.19 2.17 -20.26
CA ARG A 12 -14.19 0.83 -20.82
C ARG A 12 -12.80 0.42 -21.32
N PHE A 13 -12.32 -0.70 -20.84
CA PHE A 13 -11.11 -1.32 -21.38
C PHE A 13 -11.43 -2.25 -22.56
N ARG A 14 -10.56 -2.26 -23.57
CA ARG A 14 -10.67 -3.22 -24.70
C ARG A 14 -10.46 -4.68 -24.26
N ARG A 15 -9.67 -4.90 -23.20
CA ARG A 15 -9.42 -6.21 -22.56
C ARG A 15 -9.49 -6.03 -21.04
N ASN A 16 -9.83 -7.09 -20.32
CA ASN A 16 -9.77 -7.09 -18.86
C ASN A 16 -8.30 -6.86 -18.42
N LYS A 17 -8.07 -5.77 -17.69
CA LYS A 17 -6.76 -5.38 -17.13
C LYS A 17 -6.64 -5.62 -15.62
N GLY A 18 -7.64 -6.25 -15.03
CA GLY A 18 -7.68 -6.50 -13.58
C GLY A 18 -8.24 -5.34 -12.77
N LEU A 19 -8.51 -5.64 -11.49
CA LEU A 19 -9.19 -4.75 -10.56
C LEU A 19 -8.39 -3.46 -10.30
N ALA A 20 -7.10 -3.59 -10.07
CA ALA A 20 -6.24 -2.45 -9.74
C ALA A 20 -6.16 -1.41 -10.88
N LYS A 21 -6.07 -1.86 -12.13
CA LYS A 21 -6.11 -0.95 -13.29
C LYS A 21 -7.48 -0.30 -13.48
N GLY A 22 -8.56 -1.03 -13.16
CA GLY A 22 -9.92 -0.48 -13.14
C GLY A 22 -10.06 0.64 -12.10
N PHE A 23 -9.56 0.40 -10.89
CA PHE A 23 -9.53 1.39 -9.83
C PHE A 23 -8.76 2.66 -10.24
N MET A 24 -7.53 2.52 -10.74
CA MET A 24 -6.73 3.68 -11.17
C MET A 24 -7.40 4.48 -12.30
N ALA A 25 -8.01 3.79 -13.27
CA ALA A 25 -8.73 4.47 -14.35
C ALA A 25 -9.98 5.21 -13.84
N GLY A 26 -10.64 4.69 -12.80
CA GLY A 26 -11.73 5.39 -12.11
C GLY A 26 -11.24 6.65 -11.39
N ILE A 27 -10.14 6.55 -10.64
CA ILE A 27 -9.49 7.70 -9.98
C ILE A 27 -9.12 8.77 -11.01
N ASP A 28 -8.45 8.39 -12.11
CA ASP A 28 -8.03 9.32 -13.16
C ASP A 28 -9.23 10.00 -13.83
N ALA A 29 -10.31 9.25 -14.10
CA ALA A 29 -11.53 9.82 -14.67
C ALA A 29 -12.18 10.83 -13.71
N CYS A 30 -12.24 10.55 -12.40
CA CYS A 30 -12.77 11.48 -11.41
C CYS A 30 -11.92 12.76 -11.31
N LEU A 31 -10.59 12.62 -11.25
CA LEU A 31 -9.67 13.76 -11.18
C LEU A 31 -9.78 14.67 -12.40
N LYS A 32 -9.87 14.10 -13.61
CA LYS A 32 -10.06 14.83 -14.87
C LYS A 32 -11.37 15.62 -14.90
N ASN A 33 -12.41 15.10 -14.27
CA ASN A 33 -13.69 15.77 -14.12
C ASN A 33 -13.77 16.69 -12.89
N GLY A 34 -12.63 17.02 -12.27
CA GLY A 34 -12.56 18.02 -11.22
C GLY A 34 -13.04 17.56 -9.84
N ALA A 35 -13.13 16.26 -9.56
CA ALA A 35 -13.59 15.76 -8.27
C ALA A 35 -12.66 16.17 -7.12
N ASP A 36 -13.24 16.69 -6.03
CA ASP A 36 -12.55 17.03 -4.79
C ASP A 36 -12.45 15.84 -3.83
N ILE A 37 -13.49 15.01 -3.84
CA ILE A 37 -13.56 13.79 -3.04
C ILE A 37 -14.02 12.66 -3.93
N ILE A 38 -13.32 11.53 -3.86
CA ILE A 38 -13.62 10.35 -4.67
C ILE A 38 -14.00 9.22 -3.72
N VAL A 39 -15.20 8.67 -3.88
CA VAL A 39 -15.64 7.49 -3.13
C VAL A 39 -15.58 6.29 -4.05
N ASN A 40 -14.87 5.25 -3.62
CA ASN A 40 -14.79 3.96 -4.29
C ASN A 40 -15.68 2.95 -3.59
N THR A 41 -16.44 2.19 -4.37
CA THR A 41 -17.24 1.05 -3.90
C THR A 41 -17.15 -0.11 -4.87
N ASP A 42 -17.32 -1.34 -4.36
CA ASP A 42 -17.41 -2.54 -5.19
C ASP A 42 -18.85 -2.69 -5.74
N ALA A 43 -18.98 -3.26 -6.94
CA ALA A 43 -20.26 -3.41 -7.64
C ALA A 43 -20.99 -4.73 -7.27
N ASP A 44 -20.80 -5.23 -6.04
CA ASP A 44 -21.41 -6.48 -5.55
C ASP A 44 -22.55 -6.26 -4.55
N ASN A 45 -22.91 -4.99 -4.33
CA ASN A 45 -23.93 -4.55 -3.38
C ASN A 45 -23.61 -4.89 -1.90
N GLN A 46 -22.34 -5.13 -1.57
CA GLN A 46 -21.92 -5.41 -0.20
C GLN A 46 -22.05 -4.19 0.72
N TYR A 47 -21.88 -3.00 0.17
CA TYR A 47 -21.82 -1.75 0.93
C TYR A 47 -23.13 -0.97 0.81
N CYS A 48 -23.53 -0.32 1.93
CA CYS A 48 -24.70 0.54 1.97
C CYS A 48 -24.37 1.93 1.43
N GLY A 49 -25.14 2.43 0.46
CA GLY A 49 -24.93 3.76 -0.13
C GLY A 49 -25.12 4.90 0.88
N ASP A 50 -25.93 4.71 1.90
CA ASP A 50 -26.19 5.71 2.94
C ASP A 50 -24.95 6.03 3.79
N ASP A 51 -23.97 5.12 3.83
CA ASP A 51 -22.72 5.31 4.55
C ASP A 51 -21.69 6.17 3.77
N ILE A 52 -22.00 6.61 2.55
CA ILE A 52 -21.13 7.52 1.77
C ILE A 52 -20.87 8.80 2.55
N GLU A 53 -21.89 9.37 3.19
CA GLU A 53 -21.73 10.59 3.99
C GLU A 53 -20.76 10.37 5.17
N THR A 54 -20.86 9.21 5.83
CA THR A 54 -19.97 8.83 6.94
C THR A 54 -18.50 8.75 6.50
N LEU A 55 -18.25 8.27 5.26
CA LEU A 55 -16.90 8.21 4.68
C LEU A 55 -16.36 9.60 4.27
N VAL A 56 -17.23 10.46 3.75
CA VAL A 56 -16.84 11.77 3.19
C VAL A 56 -16.64 12.81 4.30
N ARG A 57 -17.42 12.77 5.35
CA ARG A 57 -17.42 13.75 6.45
C ARG A 57 -16.02 14.03 7.05
N PRO A 58 -15.16 13.03 7.38
CA PRO A 58 -13.83 13.31 7.92
C PRO A 58 -12.90 14.04 6.92
N ILE A 59 -13.12 13.87 5.60
CA ILE A 59 -12.36 14.58 4.58
C ILE A 59 -12.82 16.04 4.49
N LEU A 60 -14.14 16.29 4.51
CA LEU A 60 -14.71 17.65 4.53
C LEU A 60 -14.26 18.42 5.76
N GLU A 61 -14.16 17.75 6.89
CA GLU A 61 -13.68 18.32 8.16
C GLU A 61 -12.14 18.46 8.20
N LYS A 62 -11.43 18.12 7.12
CA LYS A 62 -9.95 18.15 7.00
C LYS A 62 -9.23 17.30 8.06
N LYS A 63 -9.90 16.28 8.61
CA LYS A 63 -9.32 15.34 9.60
C LYS A 63 -8.59 14.18 8.93
N ALA A 64 -8.95 13.83 7.70
CA ALA A 64 -8.37 12.72 6.96
C ALA A 64 -8.17 13.04 5.48
N HIS A 65 -7.15 12.44 4.88
CA HIS A 65 -6.94 12.43 3.43
C HIS A 65 -7.52 11.17 2.77
N MET A 66 -7.59 10.07 3.53
CA MET A 66 -8.20 8.82 3.12
C MET A 66 -9.03 8.24 4.27
N VAL A 67 -10.26 7.82 3.95
CA VAL A 67 -11.17 7.18 4.91
C VAL A 67 -11.53 5.80 4.41
N ILE A 68 -11.50 4.80 5.29
CA ILE A 68 -11.78 3.40 5.00
C ILE A 68 -13.00 2.98 5.80
N GLY A 69 -14.00 2.42 5.13
CA GLY A 69 -15.16 1.83 5.76
C GLY A 69 -14.80 0.51 6.44
N GLU A 70 -14.97 0.44 7.75
CA GLU A 70 -14.74 -0.73 8.57
C GLU A 70 -15.99 -1.58 8.65
N ARG A 71 -15.90 -2.80 8.10
CA ARG A 71 -17.01 -3.76 8.14
C ARG A 71 -17.07 -4.43 9.51
N PRO A 72 -18.28 -4.76 10.01
CA PRO A 72 -18.45 -5.53 11.24
C PRO A 72 -18.07 -7.00 11.01
N ILE A 73 -16.75 -7.29 10.91
CA ILE A 73 -16.23 -8.62 10.54
C ILE A 73 -16.62 -9.67 11.57
N ASP A 74 -16.61 -9.32 12.84
CA ASP A 74 -16.91 -10.23 13.93
C ASP A 74 -18.38 -10.59 14.01
N ASP A 75 -19.27 -9.69 13.58
CA ASP A 75 -20.72 -9.90 13.54
C ASP A 75 -21.22 -10.56 12.25
N THR A 76 -20.32 -10.76 11.27
CA THR A 76 -20.69 -11.37 9.99
C THR A 76 -20.80 -12.88 10.12
N GLU A 77 -22.03 -13.41 10.14
CA GLU A 77 -22.33 -14.85 10.30
C GLU A 77 -21.73 -15.75 9.21
N HIS A 78 -21.53 -15.23 8.01
CA HIS A 78 -21.06 -15.99 6.84
C HIS A 78 -19.52 -16.19 6.79
N PHE A 79 -18.77 -15.63 7.73
CA PHE A 79 -17.31 -15.80 7.74
C PHE A 79 -16.90 -16.95 8.65
N SER A 80 -16.21 -17.95 8.09
CA SER A 80 -15.62 -19.02 8.88
C SER A 80 -14.60 -18.46 9.89
N PRO A 81 -14.42 -19.10 11.07
CA PRO A 81 -13.46 -18.65 12.09
C PRO A 81 -12.04 -18.48 11.56
N LEU A 82 -11.63 -19.34 10.63
CA LEU A 82 -10.33 -19.26 9.97
C LEU A 82 -10.23 -18.02 9.08
N LYS A 83 -11.29 -17.68 8.33
CA LYS A 83 -11.34 -16.48 7.49
C LYS A 83 -11.24 -15.21 8.33
N LYS A 84 -11.95 -15.14 9.47
CA LYS A 84 -11.86 -14.01 10.43
C LYS A 84 -10.42 -13.85 10.95
N LYS A 85 -9.79 -14.92 11.45
CA LYS A 85 -8.40 -14.90 11.93
C LYS A 85 -7.41 -14.45 10.86
N LEU A 86 -7.55 -14.93 9.63
CA LEU A 86 -6.68 -14.55 8.52
C LEU A 86 -6.86 -13.09 8.13
N GLN A 87 -8.06 -12.57 8.19
CA GLN A 87 -8.37 -11.17 7.88
C GLN A 87 -7.78 -10.25 8.96
N HIS A 88 -7.92 -10.59 10.24
CA HIS A 88 -7.28 -9.87 11.35
C HIS A 88 -5.75 -9.92 11.26
N PHE A 89 -5.18 -11.08 10.94
CA PHE A 89 -3.74 -11.22 10.75
C PHE A 89 -3.24 -10.38 9.57
N GLY A 90 -3.93 -10.43 8.42
CA GLY A 90 -3.61 -9.62 7.24
C GLY A 90 -3.66 -8.12 7.56
N SER A 91 -4.71 -7.66 8.22
CA SER A 91 -4.84 -6.27 8.66
C SER A 91 -3.77 -5.86 9.67
N TRP A 92 -3.41 -6.76 10.61
CA TRP A 92 -2.31 -6.52 11.55
C TRP A 92 -0.97 -6.32 10.85
N VAL A 93 -0.64 -7.16 9.85
CA VAL A 93 0.61 -7.03 9.09
C VAL A 93 0.61 -5.72 8.30
N VAL A 94 -0.52 -5.35 7.68
CA VAL A 94 -0.64 -4.07 6.97
C VAL A 94 -0.48 -2.89 7.92
N ARG A 95 -1.11 -2.89 9.09
CA ARG A 95 -0.91 -1.87 10.14
C ARG A 95 0.57 -1.72 10.50
N LYS A 96 1.26 -2.84 10.72
CA LYS A 96 2.70 -2.83 11.04
C LYS A 96 3.55 -2.25 9.90
N ALA A 97 3.22 -2.58 8.65
CA ALA A 97 3.94 -2.14 7.45
C ALA A 97 3.67 -0.66 7.11
N SER A 98 2.42 -0.21 7.24
CA SER A 98 1.98 1.14 6.91
C SER A 98 2.15 2.14 8.06
N LYS A 99 2.26 1.67 9.30
CA LYS A 99 2.17 2.48 10.53
C LYS A 99 0.84 3.22 10.67
N THR A 100 -0.24 2.65 10.11
CA THR A 100 -1.61 3.16 10.23
C THR A 100 -2.40 2.29 11.19
N ASN A 101 -3.46 2.82 11.78
CA ASN A 101 -4.33 2.06 12.68
C ASN A 101 -5.63 1.66 11.99
N ILE A 102 -5.54 0.90 10.88
CA ILE A 102 -6.68 0.46 10.09
C ILE A 102 -7.06 -0.98 10.42
N PRO A 103 -8.24 -1.24 10.99
CA PRO A 103 -8.67 -2.59 11.38
C PRO A 103 -9.05 -3.46 10.17
N ASP A 104 -9.71 -2.90 9.15
CA ASP A 104 -10.18 -3.62 7.96
C ASP A 104 -9.45 -3.17 6.69
N ALA A 105 -8.18 -3.60 6.57
CA ALA A 105 -7.37 -3.26 5.40
C ALA A 105 -7.89 -3.80 4.05
N PRO A 106 -8.57 -4.94 3.94
CA PRO A 106 -9.16 -5.41 2.68
C PRO A 106 -10.41 -4.68 2.20
N SER A 107 -11.07 -3.84 3.04
CA SER A 107 -12.27 -3.12 2.65
C SER A 107 -12.06 -2.31 1.36
N GLY A 108 -12.99 -2.42 0.41
CA GLY A 108 -13.01 -1.67 -0.84
C GLY A 108 -13.79 -0.35 -0.77
N PHE A 109 -14.60 -0.15 0.28
CA PHE A 109 -15.39 1.05 0.45
C PHE A 109 -14.58 2.16 1.09
N ARG A 110 -14.16 3.13 0.28
CA ARG A 110 -13.18 4.15 0.69
C ARG A 110 -13.48 5.49 0.09
N ALA A 111 -13.15 6.53 0.84
CA ALA A 111 -13.12 7.91 0.34
C ALA A 111 -11.67 8.44 0.29
N TYR A 112 -11.39 9.24 -0.72
CA TYR A 112 -10.09 9.86 -0.96
C TYR A 112 -10.30 11.35 -1.21
N SER A 113 -9.50 12.20 -0.56
CA SER A 113 -9.38 13.59 -0.96
C SER A 113 -8.68 13.69 -2.32
N ARG A 114 -8.83 14.81 -3.03
CA ARG A 114 -8.13 15.08 -4.29
C ARG A 114 -6.62 14.90 -4.13
N ASP A 115 -6.02 15.43 -3.07
CA ASP A 115 -4.58 15.30 -2.81
C ASP A 115 -4.16 13.83 -2.64
N ALA A 116 -4.92 13.05 -1.85
CA ALA A 116 -4.66 11.61 -1.73
C ALA A 116 -4.79 10.87 -3.07
N ALA A 117 -5.84 11.18 -3.85
CA ALA A 117 -6.07 10.55 -5.14
C ALA A 117 -4.95 10.85 -6.16
N LEU A 118 -4.40 12.06 -6.16
CA LEU A 118 -3.25 12.44 -6.98
C LEU A 118 -1.97 11.67 -6.62
N ARG A 119 -1.75 11.41 -5.31
CA ARG A 119 -0.56 10.70 -4.80
C ARG A 119 -0.63 9.19 -4.96
N ILE A 120 -1.85 8.63 -4.94
CA ILE A 120 -2.03 7.18 -5.06
C ILE A 120 -1.60 6.69 -6.44
N ASN A 121 -0.71 5.67 -6.43
CA ASN A 121 -0.26 4.97 -7.62
C ASN A 121 -0.17 3.46 -7.35
N VAL A 122 -1.11 2.70 -7.91
CA VAL A 122 -1.18 1.24 -7.74
C VAL A 122 -0.44 0.56 -8.87
N ILE A 123 0.64 -0.13 -8.53
CA ILE A 123 1.50 -0.85 -9.49
C ILE A 123 1.11 -2.33 -9.58
N ASN A 124 0.58 -2.89 -8.48
CA ASN A 124 0.19 -4.29 -8.42
C ASN A 124 -1.09 -4.52 -9.25
N ASP A 125 -1.12 -5.58 -10.05
CA ASP A 125 -2.29 -5.92 -10.86
C ASP A 125 -3.39 -6.65 -10.08
N TYR A 126 -3.08 -7.13 -8.86
CA TYR A 126 -3.99 -7.99 -8.09
C TYR A 126 -4.98 -7.22 -7.21
N THR A 127 -4.50 -6.28 -6.38
CA THR A 127 -5.35 -5.50 -5.47
C THR A 127 -4.78 -4.11 -5.22
N TYR A 128 -5.66 -3.12 -5.14
CA TYR A 128 -5.31 -1.76 -4.76
C TYR A 128 -5.39 -1.53 -3.24
N THR A 129 -6.18 -2.34 -2.53
CA THR A 129 -6.59 -2.06 -1.15
C THR A 129 -5.41 -2.02 -0.17
N LEU A 130 -4.50 -2.98 -0.25
CA LEU A 130 -3.34 -3.04 0.64
C LEU A 130 -2.27 -2.04 0.24
N GLU A 131 -2.04 -1.87 -1.07
CA GLU A 131 -1.01 -0.98 -1.58
C GLU A 131 -1.30 0.49 -1.27
N THR A 132 -2.56 0.92 -1.41
CA THR A 132 -2.97 2.30 -1.12
C THR A 132 -2.80 2.65 0.36
N ILE A 133 -3.09 1.73 1.31
CA ILE A 133 -2.88 1.96 2.74
C ILE A 133 -1.38 2.08 3.05
N VAL A 134 -0.56 1.17 2.51
CA VAL A 134 0.88 1.20 2.74
C VAL A 134 1.48 2.47 2.17
N GLN A 135 1.04 2.90 0.99
CA GLN A 135 1.47 4.15 0.38
C GLN A 135 1.06 5.36 1.22
N ALA A 136 -0.22 5.45 1.61
CA ALA A 136 -0.72 6.55 2.43
C ALA A 136 0.03 6.67 3.78
N GLY A 137 0.27 5.55 4.45
CA GLY A 137 1.02 5.55 5.70
C GLY A 137 2.47 5.99 5.54
N ARG A 138 3.08 5.72 4.39
CA ARG A 138 4.46 6.14 4.10
C ARG A 138 4.59 7.62 3.75
N GLU A 139 3.62 8.14 3.04
CA GLU A 139 3.52 9.55 2.72
C GLU A 139 2.98 10.37 3.89
N LYS A 140 2.78 9.71 5.06
CA LYS A 140 2.24 10.33 6.28
C LYS A 140 0.89 11.02 6.07
N MET A 141 0.09 10.50 5.14
CA MET A 141 -1.28 10.97 4.97
C MET A 141 -2.11 10.60 6.21
N ALA A 142 -3.02 11.47 6.61
CA ALA A 142 -4.00 11.16 7.63
C ALA A 142 -5.00 10.13 7.09
N VAL A 143 -4.97 8.91 7.65
CA VAL A 143 -5.87 7.82 7.28
C VAL A 143 -6.75 7.49 8.48
N MET A 144 -8.06 7.42 8.26
CA MET A 144 -9.05 7.10 9.29
C MET A 144 -9.87 5.87 8.89
N SER A 145 -10.40 5.17 9.88
CA SER A 145 -11.40 4.12 9.72
C SER A 145 -12.72 4.59 10.32
N VAL A 146 -13.83 4.31 9.65
CA VAL A 146 -15.17 4.61 10.13
C VAL A 146 -16.04 3.36 10.02
N PRO A 147 -16.87 3.05 11.03
CA PRO A 147 -17.76 1.91 10.97
C PRO A 147 -18.82 2.10 9.87
N ILE A 148 -19.07 1.04 9.11
CA ILE A 148 -20.07 1.02 8.05
C ILE A 148 -21.00 -0.18 8.19
N LYS A 149 -22.16 -0.09 7.56
CA LYS A 149 -23.09 -1.20 7.44
C LYS A 149 -22.76 -2.05 6.22
N THR A 150 -23.06 -3.33 6.30
CA THR A 150 -22.94 -4.25 5.18
C THR A 150 -24.28 -4.88 4.85
N ASN A 151 -24.59 -4.96 3.56
CA ASN A 151 -25.75 -5.66 3.07
C ASN A 151 -25.53 -7.18 3.10
N PRO A 152 -26.58 -8.00 3.14
CA PRO A 152 -26.47 -9.45 3.00
C PRO A 152 -25.80 -9.84 1.69
N GLU A 153 -25.00 -10.91 1.72
CA GLU A 153 -24.29 -11.42 0.54
C GLU A 153 -25.28 -11.96 -0.50
N LEU A 154 -25.41 -11.28 -1.64
CA LEU A 154 -26.32 -11.70 -2.73
C LEU A 154 -25.75 -12.86 -3.56
N ARG A 155 -24.45 -13.06 -3.57
CA ARG A 155 -23.77 -14.13 -4.32
C ARG A 155 -22.41 -14.47 -3.74
N LYS A 156 -21.98 -15.72 -3.89
CA LYS A 156 -20.64 -16.18 -3.51
C LYS A 156 -19.56 -15.45 -4.30
N SER A 157 -18.46 -15.09 -3.63
CA SER A 157 -17.31 -14.42 -4.24
C SER A 157 -16.72 -15.25 -5.39
N ARG A 158 -16.51 -14.60 -6.55
CA ARG A 158 -15.86 -15.20 -7.73
C ARG A 158 -14.32 -15.10 -7.69
N LEU A 159 -13.77 -14.32 -6.77
CA LEU A 159 -12.33 -14.03 -6.73
C LEU A 159 -11.50 -15.17 -6.14
N PHE A 160 -12.11 -16.05 -5.33
CA PHE A 160 -11.38 -17.09 -4.61
C PHE A 160 -12.04 -18.45 -4.71
N HIS A 161 -11.43 -19.34 -5.51
CA HIS A 161 -11.80 -20.75 -5.58
C HIS A 161 -11.15 -21.60 -4.50
N SER A 162 -10.08 -21.10 -3.83
CA SER A 162 -9.32 -21.82 -2.82
C SER A 162 -8.80 -20.89 -1.73
N MET A 163 -9.02 -21.26 -0.47
CA MET A 163 -8.50 -20.56 0.71
C MET A 163 -6.96 -20.47 0.70
N TRP A 164 -6.28 -21.56 0.33
CA TRP A 164 -4.83 -21.60 0.20
C TRP A 164 -4.29 -20.65 -0.87
N GLY A 165 -5.00 -20.55 -2.00
CA GLY A 165 -4.68 -19.59 -3.06
C GLY A 165 -4.78 -18.14 -2.59
N TYR A 166 -5.79 -17.84 -1.79
CA TYR A 166 -5.96 -16.52 -1.16
C TYR A 166 -4.81 -16.19 -0.20
N ILE A 167 -4.50 -17.10 0.73
CA ILE A 167 -3.43 -16.93 1.73
C ILE A 167 -2.10 -16.69 1.01
N LYS A 168 -1.73 -17.56 0.06
CA LYS A 168 -0.47 -17.47 -0.70
C LYS A 168 -0.35 -16.13 -1.43
N LYS A 169 -1.39 -15.70 -2.13
CA LYS A 169 -1.40 -14.42 -2.86
C LYS A 169 -1.33 -13.22 -1.92
N SER A 170 -2.09 -13.25 -0.82
CA SER A 170 -2.07 -12.18 0.18
C SER A 170 -0.70 -12.07 0.86
N MET A 171 -0.11 -13.20 1.27
CA MET A 171 1.22 -13.26 1.86
C MET A 171 2.28 -12.70 0.88
N LEU A 172 2.24 -13.13 -0.38
CA LEU A 172 3.16 -12.63 -1.40
C LEU A 172 3.01 -11.13 -1.63
N THR A 173 1.78 -10.63 -1.66
CA THR A 173 1.50 -9.19 -1.80
C THR A 173 2.05 -8.38 -0.63
N ILE A 174 1.87 -8.89 0.60
CA ILE A 174 2.40 -8.26 1.82
C ILE A 174 3.92 -8.24 1.82
N ILE A 175 4.56 -9.40 1.52
CA ILE A 175 6.03 -9.49 1.43
C ILE A 175 6.56 -8.53 0.36
N ARG A 176 5.94 -8.52 -0.83
CA ARG A 176 6.32 -7.62 -1.92
C ARG A 176 6.18 -6.15 -1.51
N ALA A 177 5.07 -5.78 -0.88
CA ALA A 177 4.86 -4.43 -0.37
C ALA A 177 5.93 -4.07 0.68
N TYR A 178 6.22 -5.00 1.61
CA TYR A 178 7.24 -4.77 2.63
C TYR A 178 8.64 -4.60 2.03
N LEU A 179 9.06 -5.49 1.11
CA LEU A 179 10.33 -5.42 0.39
C LEU A 179 10.46 -4.12 -0.42
N MET A 180 9.38 -3.70 -1.05
CA MET A 180 9.35 -2.50 -1.88
C MET A 180 9.56 -1.23 -1.06
N TYR A 181 9.21 -1.25 0.23
CA TYR A 181 9.24 -0.08 1.09
C TYR A 181 10.30 -0.10 2.21
N ARG A 182 10.78 -1.27 2.63
CA ARG A 182 11.82 -1.44 3.67
C ARG A 182 12.80 -2.55 3.34
N PRO A 183 13.45 -2.50 2.16
CA PRO A 183 14.35 -3.58 1.74
C PRO A 183 15.54 -3.70 2.68
N LEU A 184 16.14 -2.58 3.10
CA LEU A 184 17.31 -2.58 3.95
C LEU A 184 17.08 -3.39 5.24
N PHE A 185 16.00 -3.13 5.96
CA PHE A 185 15.72 -3.81 7.23
C PHE A 185 15.50 -5.32 7.04
N PHE A 186 14.82 -5.72 5.97
CA PHE A 186 14.56 -7.12 5.66
C PHE A 186 15.87 -7.88 5.36
N PHE A 187 16.66 -7.36 4.45
CA PHE A 187 17.92 -8.00 4.06
C PHE A 187 18.99 -7.88 5.15
N PHE A 188 18.96 -6.83 5.98
CA PHE A 188 19.86 -6.67 7.12
C PHE A 188 19.66 -7.79 8.14
N ILE A 189 18.41 -8.14 8.48
CA ILE A 189 18.15 -9.25 9.42
C ILE A 189 18.69 -10.57 8.85
N ILE A 190 18.41 -10.88 7.58
CA ILE A 190 18.84 -12.12 6.94
C ILE A 190 20.38 -12.14 6.86
N GLY A 191 20.99 -11.07 6.38
CA GLY A 191 22.45 -10.95 6.26
C GLY A 191 23.15 -11.07 7.62
N MET A 192 22.58 -10.48 8.67
CA MET A 192 23.11 -10.61 10.03
C MET A 192 23.03 -12.02 10.54
N ILE A 193 21.91 -12.72 10.35
CA ILE A 193 21.76 -14.14 10.74
C ILE A 193 22.82 -15.00 10.04
N LEU A 194 22.98 -14.84 8.72
CA LEU A 194 23.99 -15.58 7.95
C LEU A 194 25.40 -15.27 8.44
N SER A 195 25.71 -14.00 8.70
CA SER A 195 27.02 -13.57 9.20
C SER A 195 27.30 -14.09 10.59
N VAL A 196 26.31 -14.11 11.49
CA VAL A 196 26.48 -14.70 12.84
C VAL A 196 26.75 -16.19 12.75
N ILE A 197 25.99 -16.93 11.95
CA ILE A 197 26.22 -18.37 11.73
C ILE A 197 27.65 -18.57 11.19
N GLY A 198 28.05 -17.85 10.15
CA GLY A 198 29.39 -17.93 9.58
C GLY A 198 30.49 -17.64 10.62
N SER A 199 30.31 -16.59 11.43
CA SER A 199 31.25 -16.23 12.49
C SER A 199 31.40 -17.30 13.55
N VAL A 200 30.32 -17.96 13.96
CA VAL A 200 30.38 -19.07 14.95
C VAL A 200 31.23 -20.24 14.41
N PHE A 201 31.01 -20.62 13.13
CA PHE A 201 31.80 -21.69 12.52
C PHE A 201 33.26 -21.27 12.27
N PHE A 202 33.51 -19.99 11.97
CA PHE A 202 34.84 -19.44 11.81
C PHE A 202 35.62 -19.45 13.13
N ILE A 203 35.01 -18.99 14.23
CA ILE A 203 35.60 -18.99 15.58
C ILE A 203 35.88 -20.44 16.00
N ARG A 204 34.96 -21.36 15.76
CA ARG A 204 35.17 -22.79 16.03
C ARG A 204 36.41 -23.32 15.30
N TYR A 205 36.55 -23.06 14.01
CA TYR A 205 37.71 -23.45 13.22
C TYR A 205 38.98 -22.86 13.79
N PHE A 206 38.98 -21.56 14.15
CA PHE A 206 40.13 -20.85 14.70
C PHE A 206 40.59 -21.49 16.01
N ILE A 207 39.70 -21.87 16.91
CA ILE A 207 40.02 -22.54 18.13
C ILE A 207 40.74 -23.88 17.85
N PHE A 208 40.18 -24.73 16.95
CA PHE A 208 40.86 -25.99 16.59
C PHE A 208 42.18 -25.82 15.93
N MET A 209 42.36 -24.75 15.12
CA MET A 209 43.64 -24.38 14.53
C MET A 209 44.68 -24.05 15.61
N CYS A 210 44.33 -23.27 16.62
CA CYS A 210 45.18 -22.91 17.74
C CYS A 210 45.55 -24.12 18.60
N MET A 211 44.69 -25.16 18.68
CA MET A 211 44.94 -26.41 19.38
C MET A 211 45.76 -27.42 18.56
N GLY A 212 46.28 -27.03 17.38
CA GLY A 212 47.09 -27.89 16.51
C GLY A 212 46.32 -28.89 15.66
N ASN A 213 45.00 -28.85 15.67
CA ASN A 213 44.10 -29.81 15.03
C ASN A 213 43.31 -29.25 13.85
N GLY A 214 43.82 -28.18 13.24
CA GLY A 214 43.09 -27.41 12.19
C GLY A 214 42.83 -28.23 10.90
N ALA A 215 43.69 -29.14 10.50
CA ALA A 215 43.60 -29.88 9.25
C ALA A 215 42.30 -30.75 9.17
N GLY A 216 41.79 -31.29 10.31
CA GLY A 216 40.56 -32.08 10.36
C GLY A 216 39.27 -31.24 10.25
N HIS A 217 39.34 -29.92 10.33
CA HIS A 217 38.18 -29.04 10.40
C HIS A 217 38.04 -28.06 9.21
N THR A 218 38.72 -28.29 8.10
CA THR A 218 38.70 -27.47 6.89
C THR A 218 37.29 -27.29 6.32
N GLN A 219 36.41 -28.27 6.45
CA GLN A 219 35.01 -28.16 6.05
C GLN A 219 34.27 -27.05 6.81
N SER A 220 34.57 -26.84 8.11
CA SER A 220 34.02 -25.74 8.91
C SER A 220 34.44 -24.39 8.38
N LEU A 221 35.68 -24.25 7.90
CA LEU A 221 36.20 -23.03 7.32
C LEU A 221 35.50 -22.70 5.99
N ILE A 222 35.33 -23.70 5.12
CA ILE A 222 34.62 -23.54 3.85
C ILE A 222 33.17 -23.09 4.10
N PHE A 223 32.47 -23.76 5.03
CA PHE A 223 31.11 -23.40 5.38
C PHE A 223 31.02 -22.00 5.97
N ALA A 224 31.94 -21.65 6.91
CA ALA A 224 32.03 -20.31 7.48
C ALA A 224 32.22 -19.22 6.43
N SER A 225 33.19 -19.42 5.52
CA SER A 225 33.47 -18.48 4.42
C SER A 225 32.26 -18.28 3.53
N THR A 226 31.60 -19.38 3.15
CA THR A 226 30.38 -19.32 2.32
C THR A 226 29.27 -18.53 3.00
N MET A 227 29.01 -18.78 4.30
CA MET A 227 28.00 -18.07 5.08
C MET A 227 28.32 -16.59 5.26
N LEU A 228 29.59 -16.24 5.53
CA LEU A 228 30.03 -14.85 5.65
C LEU A 228 29.90 -14.08 4.32
N ILE A 229 30.35 -14.68 3.21
CA ILE A 229 30.21 -14.07 1.89
C ILE A 229 28.72 -13.88 1.55
N ALA A 230 27.88 -14.89 1.75
CA ALA A 230 26.45 -14.80 1.52
C ALA A 230 25.80 -13.73 2.43
N GLY A 231 26.22 -13.62 3.68
CA GLY A 231 25.77 -12.60 4.62
C GLY A 231 26.09 -11.18 4.13
N VAL A 232 27.34 -10.93 3.74
CA VAL A 232 27.79 -9.63 3.20
C VAL A 232 27.06 -9.30 1.90
N GLN A 233 26.94 -10.27 0.97
CA GLN A 233 26.18 -10.05 -0.27
C GLN A 233 24.72 -9.69 0.00
N THR A 234 24.09 -10.35 0.98
CA THR A 234 22.71 -10.06 1.38
C THR A 234 22.57 -8.65 1.94
N LEU A 235 23.52 -8.19 2.74
CA LEU A 235 23.57 -6.79 3.23
C LEU A 235 23.70 -5.80 2.08
N MET A 236 24.57 -6.07 1.10
CA MET A 236 24.74 -5.22 -0.09
C MET A 236 23.45 -5.13 -0.92
N VAL A 237 22.74 -6.25 -1.10
CA VAL A 237 21.42 -6.25 -1.75
C VAL A 237 20.42 -5.38 -0.97
N GLY A 238 20.48 -5.40 0.37
CA GLY A 238 19.66 -4.53 1.21
C GLY A 238 19.92 -3.04 0.97
N LEU A 239 21.19 -2.65 0.89
CA LEU A 239 21.60 -1.26 0.58
C LEU A 239 21.14 -0.83 -0.81
N LEU A 240 21.36 -1.66 -1.82
CA LEU A 240 20.88 -1.39 -3.19
C LEU A 240 19.35 -1.23 -3.23
N GLY A 241 18.63 -2.10 -2.53
CA GLY A 241 17.18 -2.02 -2.40
C GLY A 241 16.70 -0.71 -1.77
N ASP A 242 17.45 -0.20 -0.77
CA ASP A 242 17.10 1.07 -0.11
C ASP A 242 17.30 2.27 -1.05
N VAL A 243 18.39 2.29 -1.83
CA VAL A 243 18.63 3.30 -2.87
C VAL A 243 17.52 3.27 -3.94
N ILE A 244 17.11 2.09 -4.38
CA ILE A 244 16.00 1.92 -5.33
C ILE A 244 14.69 2.44 -4.72
N SER A 245 14.45 2.17 -3.43
CA SER A 245 13.27 2.67 -2.71
C SER A 245 13.26 4.19 -2.57
N ALA A 246 14.44 4.81 -2.37
CA ALA A 246 14.61 6.27 -2.35
C ALA A 246 14.30 6.90 -3.71
N ASN A 247 14.88 6.36 -4.78
CA ASN A 247 14.62 6.80 -6.16
C ASN A 247 13.12 6.71 -6.52
N ARG A 248 12.46 5.65 -6.06
CA ARG A 248 11.03 5.51 -6.26
C ARG A 248 10.22 6.64 -5.62
N LYS A 249 10.61 7.11 -4.43
CA LYS A 249 9.92 8.25 -3.79
C LYS A 249 10.03 9.51 -4.63
N ILE A 250 11.21 9.80 -5.17
CA ILE A 250 11.43 10.94 -6.06
C ILE A 250 10.55 10.84 -7.29
N LEU A 251 10.46 9.64 -7.90
CA LEU A 251 9.59 9.41 -9.06
C LEU A 251 8.10 9.57 -8.72
N GLN A 252 7.67 9.14 -7.55
CA GLN A 252 6.30 9.35 -7.09
C GLN A 252 5.97 10.82 -6.86
N ASP A 253 6.91 11.58 -6.32
CA ASP A 253 6.75 13.02 -6.12
C ASP A 253 6.68 13.77 -7.46
N ILE A 254 7.56 13.44 -8.40
CA ILE A 254 7.49 13.96 -9.78
C ILE A 254 6.15 13.62 -10.42
N GLN A 255 5.70 12.37 -10.29
CA GLN A 255 4.42 11.92 -10.84
C GLN A 255 3.24 12.70 -10.23
N TYR A 256 3.27 12.96 -8.92
CA TYR A 256 2.26 13.79 -8.26
C TYR A 256 2.19 15.18 -8.86
N HIS A 257 3.32 15.88 -9.02
CA HIS A 257 3.36 17.22 -9.58
C HIS A 257 2.88 17.26 -11.03
N VAL A 258 3.32 16.30 -11.85
CA VAL A 258 2.88 16.22 -13.26
C VAL A 258 1.37 15.96 -13.32
N ARG A 259 0.84 15.00 -12.57
CA ARG A 259 -0.61 14.74 -12.54
C ARG A 259 -1.41 15.93 -12.02
N LYS A 260 -0.88 16.62 -11.00
CA LYS A 260 -1.53 17.81 -10.47
C LYS A 260 -1.64 18.89 -11.55
N MET A 261 -0.54 19.20 -12.23
CA MET A 261 -0.55 20.19 -13.33
C MET A 261 -1.52 19.80 -14.46
N ASP A 262 -1.48 18.54 -14.91
CA ASP A 262 -2.36 18.07 -15.98
C ASP A 262 -3.85 18.17 -15.60
N TYR A 263 -4.21 17.70 -14.42
CA TYR A 263 -5.62 17.66 -14.01
C TYR A 263 -6.15 19.01 -13.55
N ASP A 264 -5.32 19.88 -12.99
CA ASP A 264 -5.73 21.25 -12.66
C ASP A 264 -5.98 22.06 -13.93
N LYS A 265 -5.13 21.90 -14.96
CA LYS A 265 -5.33 22.50 -16.28
C LYS A 265 -6.61 21.98 -16.98
N GLU A 266 -6.82 20.64 -17.02
CA GLU A 266 -8.03 20.04 -17.62
C GLU A 266 -9.32 20.47 -16.87
N SER A 267 -9.25 20.68 -15.55
CA SER A 267 -10.41 21.07 -14.72
C SER A 267 -10.64 22.59 -14.62
N GLY A 268 -9.85 23.41 -15.30
CA GLY A 268 -9.95 24.89 -15.26
C GLY A 268 -9.56 25.50 -13.91
N ARG A 269 -8.82 24.78 -13.06
CA ARG A 269 -8.43 25.24 -11.72
C ARG A 269 -7.14 26.07 -11.69
N ASP A 270 -6.37 26.06 -12.77
CA ASP A 270 -5.11 26.82 -12.84
C ASP A 270 -5.31 28.33 -12.66
N GLU A 271 -6.45 28.85 -13.15
CA GLU A 271 -6.73 30.27 -13.02
C GLU A 271 -7.10 30.73 -11.60
N ALA A 272 -7.73 29.84 -10.81
CA ALA A 272 -8.16 30.16 -9.44
C ALA A 272 -7.02 30.16 -8.41
N ASN A 273 -5.95 29.36 -8.62
CA ASN A 273 -4.83 29.24 -7.68
C ASN A 273 -3.77 30.34 -7.85
N TYR A 274 -3.65 30.93 -9.06
CA TYR A 274 -2.72 32.04 -9.28
C TYR A 274 -3.18 33.31 -8.58
N ASP A 275 -4.49 33.56 -8.53
CA ASP A 275 -5.04 34.74 -7.87
C ASP A 275 -4.88 34.71 -6.34
N GLU A 276 -4.96 33.52 -5.72
CA GLU A 276 -4.80 33.38 -4.26
C GLU A 276 -3.32 33.55 -3.83
N VAL A 277 -2.38 33.00 -4.59
CA VAL A 277 -0.93 33.18 -4.34
C VAL A 277 -0.49 34.62 -4.60
N VAL A 278 -1.01 35.25 -5.63
CA VAL A 278 -0.75 36.67 -5.93
C VAL A 278 -1.36 37.60 -4.87
N MET A 279 -2.54 37.25 -4.32
CA MET A 279 -3.12 38.02 -3.21
C MET A 279 -2.30 37.93 -1.93
N ILE A 280 -1.79 36.74 -1.58
CA ILE A 280 -0.93 36.54 -0.41
C ILE A 280 0.40 37.30 -0.57
N SER A 281 1.01 37.29 -1.77
CA SER A 281 2.23 38.05 -2.05
C SER A 281 2.01 39.55 -1.96
N LYS A 282 0.91 40.05 -2.51
CA LYS A 282 0.55 41.51 -2.44
C LYS A 282 0.21 41.94 -1.02
N MET A 283 -0.40 41.08 -0.19
CA MET A 283 -0.63 41.37 1.25
C MET A 283 0.67 41.40 2.04
N SER A 284 1.66 40.55 1.72
CA SER A 284 2.97 40.55 2.38
C SER A 284 3.81 41.79 2.01
N GLU A 285 3.66 42.35 0.79
CA GLU A 285 4.31 43.59 0.37
C GLU A 285 3.66 44.86 0.96
N GLN A 286 2.39 44.80 1.37
CA GLN A 286 1.70 45.91 2.03
C GLN A 286 1.89 45.96 3.56
N LEU A 287 2.41 44.88 4.14
CA LEU A 287 2.65 44.77 5.59
C LEU A 287 4.14 44.83 5.99
N GLY A 288 5.05 44.99 5.03
CA GLY A 288 6.49 45.25 5.21
C GLY A 288 6.84 46.66 4.86
#